data_4d57bd3e5bd4de043837511250b9e8bc
#
_entry.id   4d57bd3e5bd4de043837511250b9e8bc
#
_cell.length_a   1.000
_cell.length_b   1.000
_cell.length_c   1.000
_cell.angle_alpha   90.00
_cell.angle_beta   90.00
_cell.angle_gamma   90.00
#
_symmetry.space_group_name_H-M   'P 1'
#
loop_
_entity.id
_entity.type
_entity.pdbx_description
1 polymer ?
#
loop_
_entity_poly.entity_id
_entity_poly.type
_entity_poly.pdbx_seq_one_letter_code
_entity_poly.pdbx_strand_id
1 'polypeptide(L)'
;MKVLFSLGFADIRETQDGMISMLKTLGVVEGMKTICYASSRHFAAMIRGEGCYPEKGKRRIWFKLHYLKQVYDYLRKRDVATADRRFEKIIKGPTLKFIGRVIPPSRKFTKDFMLHHVWPNLVANDYNIEGKALPPVGNSVSLDVRRCFLNEVARDVGLMPVADRLCHGDYIFWEHYHPNVRFSRTKTLINGDEYCDHTLTWVE
;
A
#
# COMPACT_ATOMS: atom_id res chain seq x y z
N MET A 1 2.76 -16.04 -13.93
CA MET A 1 3.30 -16.83 -12.80
C MET A 1 4.47 -16.14 -12.07
N LYS A 2 5.50 -15.60 -12.76
CA LYS A 2 6.65 -14.91 -12.12
C LYS A 2 6.26 -13.67 -11.28
N VAL A 3 5.28 -12.86 -11.70
CA VAL A 3 4.85 -11.66 -10.96
C VAL A 3 4.14 -12.02 -9.65
N LEU A 4 3.28 -13.06 -9.64
CA LEU A 4 2.58 -13.49 -8.42
C LEU A 4 3.53 -14.06 -7.36
N PHE A 5 4.57 -14.77 -7.78
CA PHE A 5 5.59 -15.28 -6.86
C PHE A 5 6.43 -14.14 -6.29
N SER A 6 6.74 -13.11 -7.11
CA SER A 6 7.45 -11.90 -6.65
C SER A 6 6.65 -11.09 -5.63
N LEU A 7 5.31 -11.05 -5.76
CA LEU A 7 4.42 -10.34 -4.84
C LEU A 7 4.39 -10.98 -3.45
N GLY A 8 4.27 -12.32 -3.35
CA GLY A 8 4.30 -13.02 -2.05
C GLY A 8 5.63 -12.83 -1.31
N PHE A 9 6.75 -12.88 -2.02
CA PHE A 9 8.07 -12.58 -1.45
C PHE A 9 8.19 -11.11 -1.03
N ALA A 10 7.64 -10.18 -1.82
CA ALA A 10 7.64 -8.76 -1.50
C ALA A 10 6.87 -8.46 -0.21
N ASP A 11 5.74 -9.14 0.06
CA ASP A 11 4.96 -8.97 1.29
C ASP A 11 5.72 -9.44 2.54
N ILE A 12 6.40 -10.60 2.47
CA ILE A 12 7.21 -11.10 3.60
C ILE A 12 8.31 -10.09 3.93
N ARG A 13 9.00 -9.59 2.91
CA ARG A 13 10.05 -8.58 3.06
C ARG A 13 9.50 -7.25 3.58
N GLU A 14 8.32 -6.83 3.13
CA GLU A 14 7.68 -5.61 3.64
C GLU A 14 7.37 -5.72 5.13
N THR A 15 6.91 -6.89 5.59
CA THR A 15 6.68 -7.13 7.03
C THR A 15 7.97 -7.00 7.83
N GLN A 16 9.08 -7.58 7.36
CA GLN A 16 10.39 -7.45 7.99
C GLN A 16 10.87 -5.99 8.02
N ASP A 17 10.77 -5.29 6.89
CA ASP A 17 11.12 -3.86 6.80
C ASP A 17 10.26 -3.01 7.75
N GLY A 18 8.98 -3.35 7.91
CA GLY A 18 8.06 -2.71 8.85
C GLY A 18 8.49 -2.87 10.30
N MET A 19 8.86 -4.08 10.72
CA MET A 19 9.39 -4.33 12.06
C MET A 19 10.68 -3.55 12.33
N ILE A 20 11.62 -3.56 11.39
CA ILE A 20 12.87 -2.78 11.48
C ILE A 20 12.57 -1.29 11.56
N SER A 21 11.62 -0.79 10.77
CA SER A 21 11.21 0.61 10.79
C SER A 21 10.60 1.02 12.13
N MET A 22 9.79 0.15 12.76
CA MET A 22 9.26 0.38 14.11
C MET A 22 10.39 0.50 15.15
N LEU A 23 11.34 -0.44 15.13
CA LEU A 23 12.49 -0.40 16.06
C LEU A 23 13.33 0.88 15.88
N LYS A 24 13.57 1.29 14.64
CA LYS A 24 14.32 2.53 14.33
C LYS A 24 13.57 3.80 14.72
N THR A 25 12.25 3.84 14.52
CA THR A 25 11.43 5.04 14.76
C THR A 25 11.11 5.25 16.24
N LEU A 26 10.88 4.16 16.98
CA LEU A 26 10.40 4.17 18.35
C LEU A 26 11.50 3.86 19.39
N GLY A 27 12.67 3.40 18.94
CA GLY A 27 13.67 2.75 19.78
C GLY A 27 13.32 1.29 20.08
N VAL A 28 14.33 0.52 20.51
CA VAL A 28 14.19 -0.96 20.63
C VAL A 28 13.09 -1.36 21.61
N VAL A 29 13.07 -0.77 22.80
CA VAL A 29 12.11 -1.14 23.85
C VAL A 29 10.66 -0.84 23.44
N GLU A 30 10.40 0.37 22.99
CA GLU A 30 9.04 0.78 22.60
C GLU A 30 8.60 0.13 21.28
N GLY A 31 9.53 -0.07 20.35
CA GLY A 31 9.29 -0.82 19.13
C GLY A 31 8.90 -2.28 19.39
N MET A 32 9.60 -2.97 20.29
CA MET A 32 9.24 -4.34 20.70
C MET A 32 7.89 -4.40 21.38
N LYS A 33 7.57 -3.47 22.29
CA LYS A 33 6.23 -3.39 22.91
C LYS A 33 5.14 -3.20 21.85
N THR A 34 5.37 -2.35 20.87
CA THR A 34 4.44 -2.11 19.76
C THR A 34 4.22 -3.38 18.94
N ILE A 35 5.29 -4.08 18.58
CA ILE A 35 5.24 -5.34 17.84
C ILE A 35 4.45 -6.40 18.62
N CYS A 36 4.78 -6.62 19.89
CA CYS A 36 4.08 -7.60 20.73
C CYS A 36 2.59 -7.27 20.88
N TYR A 37 2.26 -6.01 21.13
CA TYR A 37 0.86 -5.56 21.22
C TYR A 37 0.10 -5.80 19.93
N ALA A 38 0.66 -5.37 18.79
CA ALA A 38 0.01 -5.51 17.50
C ALA A 38 -0.15 -6.98 17.10
N SER A 39 0.89 -7.80 17.31
CA SER A 39 0.87 -9.23 16.98
C SER A 39 -0.15 -10.00 17.82
N SER A 40 -0.22 -9.77 19.13
CA SER A 40 -1.18 -10.48 20.00
C SER A 40 -2.63 -10.17 19.61
N ARG A 41 -2.95 -8.90 19.31
CA ARG A 41 -4.30 -8.52 18.91
C ARG A 41 -4.66 -8.99 17.51
N HIS A 42 -3.71 -8.94 16.59
CA HIS A 42 -3.90 -9.44 15.23
C HIS A 42 -4.17 -10.96 15.26
N PHE A 43 -3.38 -11.70 16.01
CA PHE A 43 -3.57 -13.14 16.18
C PHE A 43 -4.91 -13.48 16.83
N ALA A 44 -5.32 -12.76 17.88
CA ALA A 44 -6.61 -12.92 18.50
C ALA A 44 -7.78 -12.68 17.52
N ALA A 45 -7.67 -11.69 16.64
CA ALA A 45 -8.67 -11.42 15.60
C ALA A 45 -8.75 -12.57 14.59
N MET A 46 -7.59 -13.13 14.18
CA MET A 46 -7.56 -14.31 13.30
C MET A 46 -8.25 -15.53 13.94
N ILE A 47 -8.02 -15.80 15.23
CA ILE A 47 -8.70 -16.91 15.95
C ILE A 47 -10.21 -16.70 15.97
N ARG A 48 -10.69 -15.45 16.07
CA ARG A 48 -12.13 -15.14 16.01
C ARG A 48 -12.72 -15.21 14.59
N GLY A 49 -11.91 -15.53 13.58
CA GLY A 49 -12.36 -15.60 12.19
C GLY A 49 -12.55 -14.24 11.51
N GLU A 50 -11.98 -13.15 12.08
CA GLU A 50 -12.02 -11.84 11.43
C GLU A 50 -11.20 -11.85 10.12
N GLY A 51 -11.61 -11.04 9.13
CA GLY A 51 -10.91 -10.94 7.85
C GLY A 51 -11.20 -12.08 6.86
N CYS A 52 -12.21 -12.90 7.14
CA CYS A 52 -12.65 -13.97 6.24
C CYS A 52 -13.48 -13.43 5.07
N TYR A 53 -12.86 -12.63 4.21
CA TYR A 53 -13.50 -12.15 2.98
C TYR A 53 -13.54 -13.23 1.90
N PRO A 54 -14.56 -13.25 1.02
CA PRO A 54 -14.59 -14.16 -0.13
C PRO A 54 -13.46 -13.85 -1.11
N GLU A 55 -13.13 -12.58 -1.34
CA GLU A 55 -12.06 -12.17 -2.25
C GLU A 55 -10.67 -12.39 -1.63
N LYS A 56 -9.86 -13.15 -2.34
CA LYS A 56 -8.49 -13.48 -1.93
C LYS A 56 -7.61 -12.23 -1.73
N GLY A 57 -7.74 -11.26 -2.63
CA GLY A 57 -7.03 -9.99 -2.53
C GLY A 57 -7.43 -9.20 -1.29
N LYS A 58 -8.73 -9.14 -0.98
CA LYS A 58 -9.24 -8.44 0.21
C LYS A 58 -8.75 -9.09 1.51
N ARG A 59 -8.72 -10.45 1.60
CA ARG A 59 -8.13 -11.16 2.76
C ARG A 59 -6.67 -10.79 2.98
N ARG A 60 -5.89 -10.74 1.90
CA ARG A 60 -4.47 -10.37 1.95
C ARG A 60 -4.27 -8.93 2.45
N ILE A 61 -5.07 -7.99 1.97
CA ILE A 61 -5.03 -6.60 2.42
C ILE A 61 -5.46 -6.48 3.88
N TRP A 62 -6.49 -7.23 4.31
CA TRP A 62 -6.92 -7.25 5.70
C TRP A 62 -5.79 -7.68 6.63
N PHE A 63 -5.08 -8.74 6.31
CA PHE A 63 -3.98 -9.22 7.11
C PHE A 63 -2.96 -8.12 7.40
N LYS A 64 -2.63 -7.33 6.40
CA LYS A 64 -1.71 -6.20 6.49
C LYS A 64 -2.32 -5.02 7.25
N LEU A 65 -3.50 -4.55 6.84
CA LEU A 65 -4.09 -3.34 7.40
C LEU A 65 -4.60 -3.52 8.83
N HIS A 66 -5.12 -4.70 9.18
CA HIS A 66 -5.50 -4.98 10.56
C HIS A 66 -4.28 -4.94 11.49
N TYR A 67 -3.13 -5.48 11.09
CA TYR A 67 -1.89 -5.34 11.85
C TYR A 67 -1.47 -3.88 12.00
N LEU A 68 -1.45 -3.12 10.92
CA LEU A 68 -1.12 -1.69 10.93
C LEU A 68 -2.10 -0.88 11.81
N LYS A 69 -3.38 -1.26 11.83
CA LYS A 69 -4.36 -0.67 12.75
C LYS A 69 -3.97 -0.88 14.21
N GLN A 70 -3.53 -2.07 14.59
CA GLN A 70 -3.09 -2.32 15.97
C GLN A 70 -1.84 -1.51 16.32
N VAL A 71 -0.90 -1.34 15.37
CA VAL A 71 0.25 -0.45 15.54
C VAL A 71 -0.21 0.99 15.78
N TYR A 72 -1.10 1.50 14.94
CA TYR A 72 -1.63 2.85 15.06
C TYR A 72 -2.37 3.09 16.37
N ASP A 73 -3.21 2.14 16.80
CA ASP A 73 -3.93 2.21 18.07
C ASP A 73 -2.99 2.25 19.27
N TYR A 74 -1.92 1.46 19.23
CA TYR A 74 -0.90 1.51 20.27
C TYR A 74 -0.23 2.89 20.36
N LEU A 75 0.16 3.45 19.22
CA LEU A 75 0.77 4.78 19.17
C LEU A 75 -0.18 5.86 19.72
N ARG A 76 -1.46 5.81 19.35
CA ARG A 76 -2.47 6.75 19.85
C ARG A 76 -2.70 6.64 21.36
N LYS A 77 -2.67 5.44 21.91
CA LYS A 77 -2.79 5.23 23.36
C LYS A 77 -1.59 5.81 24.12
N ARG A 78 -0.43 5.85 23.50
CA ARG A 78 0.79 6.38 24.13
C ARG A 78 0.90 7.89 24.01
N ASP A 79 0.62 8.41 22.85
CA ASP A 79 0.73 9.85 22.57
C ASP A 79 -0.08 10.20 21.30
N VAL A 80 -1.27 10.73 21.50
CA VAL A 80 -2.19 11.11 20.41
C VAL A 80 -1.56 12.19 19.51
N ALA A 81 -0.83 13.14 20.09
CA ALA A 81 -0.29 14.29 19.35
C ALA A 81 0.79 13.91 18.33
N THR A 82 1.52 12.82 18.58
CA THR A 82 2.60 12.38 17.69
C THR A 82 2.29 11.08 16.92
N ALA A 83 1.17 10.43 17.21
CA ALA A 83 0.82 9.12 16.65
C ALA A 83 0.86 9.10 15.12
N ASP A 84 0.21 10.05 14.46
CA ASP A 84 0.13 10.15 13.00
C ASP A 84 1.51 10.27 12.36
N ARG A 85 2.33 11.18 12.87
CA ARG A 85 3.70 11.40 12.37
C ARG A 85 4.59 10.17 12.57
N ARG A 86 4.46 9.49 13.72
CA ARG A 86 5.22 8.25 14.00
C ARG A 86 4.76 7.11 13.09
N PHE A 87 3.45 6.96 12.93
CA PHE A 87 2.89 5.96 12.02
C PHE A 87 3.36 6.15 10.58
N GLU A 88 3.30 7.38 10.06
CA GLU A 88 3.79 7.71 8.73
C GLU A 88 5.28 7.35 8.56
N LYS A 89 6.13 7.71 9.53
CA LYS A 89 7.56 7.33 9.50
C LYS A 89 7.76 5.81 9.47
N ILE A 90 6.93 5.05 10.20
CA ILE A 90 7.02 3.59 10.24
C ILE A 90 6.67 2.98 8.88
N ILE A 91 5.61 3.45 8.22
CA ILE A 91 5.11 2.83 6.98
C ILE A 91 5.84 3.29 5.72
N LYS A 92 6.33 4.52 5.65
CA LYS A 92 6.90 5.14 4.45
C LYS A 92 8.00 4.31 3.82
N GLY A 93 9.04 3.99 4.57
CA GLY A 93 10.19 3.23 4.05
C GLY A 93 9.83 1.82 3.57
N PRO A 94 9.13 1.01 4.37
CA PRO A 94 8.65 -0.31 3.95
C PRO A 94 7.79 -0.28 2.69
N THR A 95 6.84 0.67 2.59
CA THR A 95 5.97 0.83 1.42
C THR A 95 6.77 1.14 0.15
N LEU A 96 7.71 2.08 0.22
CA LEU A 96 8.56 2.41 -0.93
C LEU A 96 9.40 1.22 -1.39
N LYS A 97 9.99 0.47 -0.44
CA LYS A 97 10.74 -0.74 -0.76
C LYS A 97 9.86 -1.83 -1.36
N PHE A 98 8.63 -1.99 -0.86
CA PHE A 98 7.66 -2.93 -1.43
C PHE A 98 7.37 -2.60 -2.90
N ILE A 99 6.99 -1.36 -3.20
CA ILE A 99 6.71 -0.92 -4.57
C ILE A 99 7.94 -1.11 -5.46
N GLY A 100 9.14 -0.75 -4.98
CA GLY A 100 10.39 -0.91 -5.73
C GLY A 100 10.80 -2.36 -5.99
N ARG A 101 10.25 -3.33 -5.24
CA ARG A 101 10.43 -4.78 -5.54
C ARG A 101 9.47 -5.27 -6.62
N VAL A 102 8.33 -4.61 -6.78
CA VAL A 102 7.29 -4.98 -7.74
C VAL A 102 7.50 -4.29 -9.09
N ILE A 103 7.92 -3.04 -9.05
CA ILE A 103 8.16 -2.23 -10.25
C ILE A 103 9.65 -2.27 -10.64
N PRO A 104 9.99 -2.61 -11.88
CA PRO A 104 11.36 -2.71 -12.33
C PRO A 104 12.08 -1.35 -12.33
N PRO A 105 13.44 -1.33 -12.36
CA PRO A 105 14.23 -0.10 -12.46
C PRO A 105 13.81 0.77 -13.63
N SER A 106 13.97 2.09 -13.51
CA SER A 106 13.51 3.10 -14.48
C SER A 106 13.89 2.81 -15.94
N ARG A 107 15.13 2.34 -16.19
CA ARG A 107 15.62 1.98 -17.54
C ARG A 107 14.86 0.85 -18.24
N LYS A 108 14.11 0.03 -17.46
CA LYS A 108 13.27 -1.08 -17.97
C LYS A 108 11.77 -0.79 -17.86
N PHE A 109 11.43 0.33 -17.24
CA PHE A 109 10.07 0.72 -17.02
C PHE A 109 9.60 1.61 -18.17
N THR A 110 8.88 1.02 -19.10
CA THR A 110 8.33 1.70 -20.28
C THR A 110 6.82 1.81 -20.20
N LYS A 111 6.25 2.68 -21.02
CA LYS A 111 4.80 2.81 -21.20
C LYS A 111 4.16 1.47 -21.57
N ASP A 112 4.76 0.74 -22.51
CA ASP A 112 4.26 -0.58 -22.94
C ASP A 112 4.36 -1.61 -21.83
N PHE A 113 5.43 -1.59 -21.02
CA PHE A 113 5.56 -2.46 -19.87
C PHE A 113 4.45 -2.19 -18.84
N MET A 114 4.12 -0.94 -18.58
CA MET A 114 3.03 -0.56 -17.68
C MET A 114 1.69 -1.08 -18.19
N LEU A 115 1.37 -0.83 -19.47
CA LEU A 115 0.09 -1.20 -20.08
C LEU A 115 -0.10 -2.72 -20.19
N HIS A 116 0.96 -3.45 -20.57
CA HIS A 116 0.83 -4.87 -20.91
C HIS A 116 1.24 -5.82 -19.77
N HIS A 117 1.95 -5.32 -18.76
CA HIS A 117 2.45 -6.19 -17.68
C HIS A 117 2.06 -5.73 -16.27
N VAL A 118 2.03 -4.44 -15.97
CA VAL A 118 1.75 -4.00 -14.59
C VAL A 118 0.25 -3.89 -14.35
N TRP A 119 -0.43 -3.05 -15.09
CA TRP A 119 -1.86 -2.80 -14.86
C TRP A 119 -2.76 -4.01 -15.08
N PRO A 120 -2.60 -4.83 -16.13
CA PRO A 120 -3.40 -6.04 -16.27
C PRO A 120 -3.22 -7.00 -15.10
N ASN A 121 -2.00 -7.11 -14.55
CA ASN A 121 -1.77 -7.97 -13.38
C ASN A 121 -2.34 -7.39 -12.08
N LEU A 122 -2.39 -6.07 -11.92
CA LEU A 122 -3.03 -5.45 -10.76
C LEU A 122 -4.55 -5.61 -10.78
N VAL A 123 -5.15 -5.54 -11.97
CA VAL A 123 -6.61 -5.62 -12.15
C VAL A 123 -7.11 -7.07 -12.24
N ALA A 124 -6.44 -7.92 -13.03
CA ALA A 124 -6.94 -9.27 -13.37
C ALA A 124 -6.75 -10.33 -12.28
N ASN A 125 -5.90 -10.10 -11.29
CA ASN A 125 -5.54 -11.11 -10.29
C ASN A 125 -6.19 -10.88 -8.92
N ASP A 126 -7.28 -10.14 -8.82
CA ASP A 126 -7.94 -9.75 -7.55
C ASP A 126 -6.93 -9.22 -6.51
N TYR A 127 -5.88 -8.56 -7.03
CA TYR A 127 -4.75 -8.24 -6.16
C TYR A 127 -5.13 -7.16 -5.17
N ASN A 128 -5.58 -6.00 -5.69
CA ASN A 128 -5.88 -4.83 -4.88
C ASN A 128 -7.04 -3.99 -5.40
N ILE A 129 -7.25 -3.97 -6.73
CA ILE A 129 -8.09 -2.98 -7.39
C ILE A 129 -8.91 -3.60 -8.50
N GLU A 130 -10.10 -3.03 -8.71
CA GLU A 130 -10.87 -3.19 -9.94
C GLU A 130 -10.82 -1.85 -10.69
N GLY A 131 -10.49 -1.89 -11.97
CA GLY A 131 -10.33 -0.67 -12.74
C GLY A 131 -10.25 -0.92 -14.24
N LYS A 132 -10.11 0.17 -15.00
CA LYS A 132 -10.02 0.14 -16.45
C LYS A 132 -8.85 1.00 -16.91
N ALA A 133 -7.90 0.39 -17.63
CA ALA A 133 -6.90 1.14 -18.35
C ALA A 133 -7.58 1.94 -19.48
N LEU A 134 -7.24 3.21 -19.59
CA LEU A 134 -7.73 4.09 -20.64
C LEU A 134 -6.76 4.03 -21.85
N PRO A 135 -7.24 4.36 -23.05
CA PRO A 135 -6.37 4.50 -24.21
C PRO A 135 -5.23 5.48 -23.93
N PRO A 136 -3.99 5.18 -24.31
CA PRO A 136 -2.87 6.08 -24.13
C PRO A 136 -3.09 7.41 -24.88
N VAL A 137 -2.68 8.53 -24.25
CA VAL A 137 -2.71 9.86 -24.87
C VAL A 137 -1.30 10.44 -24.84
N GLY A 138 -0.66 10.57 -26.00
CA GLY A 138 0.73 11.02 -26.12
C GLY A 138 1.67 10.16 -25.30
N ASN A 139 2.42 10.78 -24.39
CA ASN A 139 3.33 10.11 -23.47
C ASN A 139 2.67 9.69 -22.14
N SER A 140 1.34 9.72 -22.04
CA SER A 140 0.62 9.39 -20.83
C SER A 140 -0.18 8.11 -20.96
N VAL A 141 -0.28 7.38 -19.85
CA VAL A 141 -1.16 6.24 -19.67
C VAL A 141 -1.98 6.43 -18.40
N SER A 142 -3.27 6.10 -18.44
CA SER A 142 -4.19 6.34 -17.34
C SER A 142 -4.96 5.08 -16.95
N LEU A 143 -5.27 4.97 -15.65
CA LEU A 143 -6.03 3.87 -15.07
C LEU A 143 -7.11 4.45 -14.15
N ASP A 144 -8.37 4.22 -14.46
CA ASP A 144 -9.48 4.51 -13.57
C ASP A 144 -9.67 3.32 -12.62
N VAL A 145 -9.44 3.55 -11.34
CA VAL A 145 -9.66 2.55 -10.29
C VAL A 145 -11.02 2.81 -9.65
N ARG A 146 -11.97 1.91 -9.88
CA ARG A 146 -13.36 2.05 -9.39
C ARG A 146 -13.62 1.31 -8.09
N ARG A 147 -12.76 0.35 -7.76
CA ARG A 147 -12.79 -0.38 -6.49
C ARG A 147 -11.37 -0.60 -5.98
N CYS A 148 -11.14 -0.35 -4.71
CA CYS A 148 -9.83 -0.53 -4.08
C CYS A 148 -9.99 -1.26 -2.76
N PHE A 149 -9.43 -2.47 -2.65
CA PHE A 149 -9.49 -3.28 -1.43
C PHE A 149 -8.77 -2.62 -0.26
N LEU A 150 -7.74 -1.81 -0.52
CA LEU A 150 -7.09 -1.05 0.53
C LEU A 150 -8.07 -0.07 1.18
N ASN A 151 -8.85 0.68 0.38
CA ASN A 151 -9.84 1.63 0.88
C ASN A 151 -10.97 0.91 1.64
N GLU A 152 -11.50 -0.20 1.09
CA GLU A 152 -12.56 -0.98 1.74
C GLU A 152 -12.09 -1.52 3.10
N VAL A 153 -10.95 -2.20 3.11
CA VAL A 153 -10.42 -2.81 4.33
C VAL A 153 -9.98 -1.75 5.35
N ALA A 154 -9.40 -0.62 4.91
CA ALA A 154 -9.06 0.47 5.82
C ALA A 154 -10.30 1.01 6.56
N ARG A 155 -11.43 1.06 5.88
CA ARG A 155 -12.73 1.43 6.47
C ARG A 155 -13.21 0.35 7.43
N ASP A 156 -13.21 -0.91 7.00
CA ASP A 156 -13.67 -2.05 7.82
C ASP A 156 -12.88 -2.19 9.13
N VAL A 157 -11.56 -1.95 9.12
CA VAL A 157 -10.72 -2.04 10.32
C VAL A 157 -10.59 -0.72 11.09
N GLY A 158 -11.20 0.38 10.62
CA GLY A 158 -11.13 1.68 11.28
C GLY A 158 -9.77 2.40 11.15
N LEU A 159 -9.05 2.20 10.02
CA LEU A 159 -7.76 2.83 9.75
C LEU A 159 -7.89 4.11 8.87
N MET A 160 -9.11 4.53 8.54
CA MET A 160 -9.37 5.70 7.68
C MET A 160 -8.62 6.98 8.07
N PRO A 161 -8.44 7.33 9.37
CA PRO A 161 -7.75 8.57 9.73
C PRO A 161 -6.34 8.73 9.18
N VAL A 162 -5.68 7.61 8.81
CA VAL A 162 -4.31 7.60 8.29
C VAL A 162 -4.16 6.80 7.01
N ALA A 163 -5.24 6.37 6.41
CA ALA A 163 -5.21 5.51 5.22
C ALA A 163 -4.73 6.25 3.96
N ASP A 164 -4.96 7.56 3.87
CA ASP A 164 -4.43 8.43 2.81
C ASP A 164 -2.91 8.38 2.70
N ARG A 165 -2.21 8.21 3.85
CA ARG A 165 -0.74 8.11 3.90
C ARG A 165 -0.21 6.86 3.21
N LEU A 166 -0.99 5.78 3.19
CA LEU A 166 -0.66 4.58 2.42
C LEU A 166 -0.77 4.83 0.92
N CYS A 167 -1.82 5.56 0.50
CA CYS A 167 -2.01 5.97 -0.89
C CYS A 167 -0.99 7.02 -1.35
N HIS A 168 -0.48 7.84 -0.43
CA HIS A 168 0.54 8.85 -0.74
C HIS A 168 1.89 8.23 -1.13
N GLY A 169 2.12 6.98 -0.78
CA GLY A 169 3.31 6.21 -1.19
C GLY A 169 3.54 6.20 -2.70
N ASP A 170 2.48 6.24 -3.52
CA ASP A 170 2.57 6.27 -4.98
C ASP A 170 3.33 7.53 -5.45
N TYR A 171 2.96 8.72 -4.95
CA TYR A 171 3.62 9.98 -5.31
C TYR A 171 5.12 9.95 -4.98
N ILE A 172 5.44 9.55 -3.74
CA ILE A 172 6.83 9.51 -3.27
C ILE A 172 7.64 8.50 -4.07
N PHE A 173 7.03 7.35 -4.44
CA PHE A 173 7.70 6.33 -5.21
C PHE A 173 8.09 6.84 -6.60
N TRP A 174 7.14 7.39 -7.36
CA TRP A 174 7.40 7.86 -8.72
C TRP A 174 8.42 9.00 -8.75
N GLU A 175 8.34 9.93 -7.82
CA GLU A 175 9.28 11.04 -7.70
C GLU A 175 10.73 10.60 -7.45
N HIS A 176 10.92 9.57 -6.61
CA HIS A 176 12.27 9.15 -6.20
C HIS A 176 12.89 8.07 -7.08
N TYR A 177 12.09 7.15 -7.60
CA TYR A 177 12.60 5.97 -8.28
C TYR A 177 12.47 6.03 -9.81
N HIS A 178 11.61 6.90 -10.32
CA HIS A 178 11.37 7.07 -11.74
C HIS A 178 11.32 8.56 -12.13
N PRO A 179 12.44 9.28 -12.10
CA PRO A 179 12.47 10.73 -12.31
C PRO A 179 11.99 11.16 -13.72
N ASN A 180 11.99 10.23 -14.67
CA ASN A 180 11.45 10.42 -16.01
C ASN A 180 9.95 10.09 -16.13
N VAL A 181 9.28 9.75 -15.03
CA VAL A 181 7.85 9.47 -14.99
C VAL A 181 7.19 10.35 -13.95
N ARG A 182 6.20 11.13 -14.36
CA ARG A 182 5.37 11.92 -13.46
C ARG A 182 4.09 11.17 -13.15
N PHE A 183 3.78 10.99 -11.89
CA PHE A 183 2.52 10.48 -11.40
C PHE A 183 1.59 11.64 -11.06
N SER A 184 0.34 11.58 -11.52
CA SER A 184 -0.71 12.50 -11.14
C SER A 184 -2.00 11.75 -10.79
N ARG A 185 -2.74 12.29 -9.84
CA ARG A 185 -4.03 11.80 -9.41
C ARG A 185 -4.80 12.97 -8.78
N THR A 186 -5.97 13.28 -9.31
CA THR A 186 -6.82 14.38 -8.83
C THR A 186 -8.02 13.88 -8.05
N LYS A 187 -8.44 12.62 -8.28
CA LYS A 187 -9.55 11.96 -7.61
C LYS A 187 -9.08 10.74 -6.85
N THR A 188 -9.66 10.48 -5.67
CA THR A 188 -9.33 9.31 -4.88
C THR A 188 -10.53 8.76 -4.11
N LEU A 189 -10.75 7.45 -4.23
CA LEU A 189 -11.76 6.71 -3.48
C LEU A 189 -11.65 6.91 -1.96
N ILE A 190 -10.44 7.16 -1.45
CA ILE A 190 -10.21 7.36 -0.01
C ILE A 190 -10.77 8.68 0.48
N ASN A 191 -10.84 9.70 -0.39
CA ASN A 191 -11.44 11.00 -0.11
C ASN A 191 -12.94 11.03 -0.43
N GLY A 192 -13.51 9.93 -0.95
CA GLY A 192 -14.93 9.82 -1.28
C GLY A 192 -15.27 10.11 -2.74
N ASP A 193 -14.27 10.26 -3.61
CA ASP A 193 -14.50 10.37 -5.04
C ASP A 193 -15.04 9.05 -5.62
N GLU A 194 -15.67 9.10 -6.79
CA GLU A 194 -16.25 7.95 -7.48
C GLU A 194 -15.19 6.93 -7.94
N TYR A 195 -13.99 7.40 -8.24
CA TYR A 195 -12.84 6.58 -8.68
C TYR A 195 -11.52 7.28 -8.40
N CYS A 196 -10.41 6.54 -8.51
CA CYS A 196 -9.06 7.14 -8.53
C CYS A 196 -8.57 7.24 -9.97
N ASP A 197 -8.15 8.43 -10.39
CA ASP A 197 -7.63 8.72 -11.73
C ASP A 197 -6.10 8.67 -11.75
N HIS A 198 -5.54 7.48 -11.81
CA HIS A 198 -4.08 7.32 -11.88
C HIS A 198 -3.56 7.65 -13.27
N THR A 199 -2.65 8.59 -13.39
CA THR A 199 -1.98 8.91 -14.66
C THR A 199 -0.47 8.92 -14.49
N LEU A 200 0.22 8.23 -15.40
CA LEU A 200 1.67 8.23 -15.53
C LEU A 200 2.04 8.92 -16.84
N THR A 201 2.87 9.95 -16.78
CA THR A 201 3.37 10.68 -17.94
C THR A 201 4.88 10.54 -18.02
N TRP A 202 5.39 9.98 -19.13
CA TRP A 202 6.82 9.94 -19.42
C TRP A 202 7.27 11.32 -19.87
N VAL A 203 8.23 11.89 -19.16
CA VAL A 203 8.89 13.15 -19.50
C VAL A 203 10.23 12.85 -20.16
N GLU A 204 10.52 13.56 -21.24
CA GLU A 204 11.78 13.48 -21.98
C GLU A 204 12.95 14.10 -21.19
#